data_2f5486e489e3cb1e979135a179799e7b
#
_entry.id   2f5486e489e3cb1e979135a179799e7b
#
_cell.length_a   1.000
_cell.length_b   1.000
_cell.length_c   1.000
_cell.angle_alpha   90.00
_cell.angle_beta   90.00
_cell.angle_gamma   90.00
#
_symmetry.space_group_name_H-M   'P 1'
#
loop_
_entity.id
_entity.type
_entity.pdbx_description
1 polymer ?
#
loop_
_entity_poly.entity_id
_entity_poly.type
_entity_poly.pdbx_seq_one_letter_code
_entity_poly.pdbx_strand_id
1 'polypeptide(L)'
;MCIDGKKYELPPDILGNKDKYEFLQWDCELGDCVIFDMRTLHGTLSTSIPEKTLSRYTLRVAKEDAKISYVGDWTSYNYRKAMQEAGYKNGDPLGGQMFPTLFETI
;
A
#
# COMPACT_ATOMS: atom_id res chain seq x y z
N MET A 1 15.00 2.62 -11.59
CA MET A 1 15.13 2.78 -10.14
C MET A 1 15.86 1.56 -9.59
N CYS A 2 16.79 1.75 -8.66
CA CYS A 2 17.55 0.65 -8.07
C CYS A 2 17.31 0.64 -6.55
N ILE A 3 16.87 -0.49 -6.02
CA ILE A 3 16.59 -0.69 -4.58
C ILE A 3 17.28 -2.00 -4.19
N ASP A 4 18.09 -2.00 -3.13
CA ASP A 4 18.86 -3.16 -2.67
C ASP A 4 19.70 -3.86 -3.75
N GLY A 5 20.31 -3.07 -4.63
CA GLY A 5 21.08 -3.61 -5.74
C GLY A 5 20.25 -4.28 -6.85
N LYS A 6 18.92 -4.32 -6.70
CA LYS A 6 18.00 -4.82 -7.73
C LYS A 6 17.50 -3.67 -8.59
N LYS A 7 17.50 -3.89 -9.90
CA LYS A 7 16.92 -2.94 -10.85
C LYS A 7 15.43 -3.22 -11.01
N TYR A 8 14.61 -2.22 -10.76
CA TYR A 8 13.18 -2.27 -10.99
C TYR A 8 12.79 -1.38 -12.15
N GLU A 9 11.79 -1.80 -12.89
CA GLU A 9 11.17 -0.96 -13.91
C GLU A 9 10.43 0.22 -13.25
N LEU A 10 10.44 1.34 -13.93
CA LEU A 10 9.60 2.45 -13.52
C LEU A 10 8.14 2.16 -13.89
N PRO A 11 7.18 2.60 -13.07
CA PRO A 11 5.78 2.56 -13.46
C PRO A 11 5.59 3.26 -14.80
N PRO A 12 4.73 2.75 -15.68
CA PRO A 12 4.45 3.41 -16.94
C PRO A 12 3.80 4.78 -16.70
N ASP A 13 4.02 5.72 -17.63
CA ASP A 13 3.33 7.00 -17.61
C ASP A 13 1.87 6.83 -18.05
N ILE A 14 1.04 6.44 -17.09
CA ILE A 14 -0.39 6.20 -17.30
C ILE A 14 -1.14 7.51 -17.54
N LEU A 15 -0.81 8.56 -16.78
CA LEU A 15 -1.49 9.84 -16.87
C LEU A 15 -1.26 10.54 -18.21
N GLY A 16 -0.07 10.41 -18.77
CA GLY A 16 0.26 10.93 -20.10
C GLY A 16 -0.27 10.07 -21.25
N ASN A 17 -0.74 8.85 -20.98
CA ASN A 17 -1.18 7.90 -21.99
C ASN A 17 -2.51 7.23 -21.61
N LYS A 18 -3.46 7.99 -21.08
CA LYS A 18 -4.73 7.48 -20.57
C LYS A 18 -5.54 6.67 -21.60
N ASP A 19 -5.44 7.03 -22.84
CA ASP A 19 -6.11 6.38 -23.98
C ASP A 19 -5.62 4.96 -24.27
N LYS A 20 -4.45 4.59 -23.74
CA LYS A 20 -3.86 3.26 -23.89
C LYS A 20 -4.19 2.30 -22.76
N TYR A 21 -4.89 2.76 -21.74
CA TYR A 21 -5.19 1.97 -20.55
C TYR A 21 -6.69 1.89 -20.30
N GLU A 22 -7.15 0.74 -19.89
CA GLU A 22 -8.49 0.54 -19.37
C GLU A 22 -8.44 0.77 -17.85
N PHE A 23 -9.36 1.60 -17.34
CA PHE A 23 -9.44 1.93 -15.93
C PHE A 23 -10.65 1.26 -15.31
N LEU A 24 -10.42 0.62 -14.17
CA LEU A 24 -11.49 0.21 -13.28
C LEU A 24 -11.71 1.32 -12.25
N GLN A 25 -12.91 1.82 -12.19
CA GLN A 25 -13.31 2.85 -11.21
C GLN A 25 -14.77 2.65 -10.83
N TRP A 26 -15.09 3.01 -9.62
CA TRP A 26 -16.42 2.85 -9.06
C TRP A 26 -16.83 4.11 -8.31
N ASP A 27 -18.09 4.45 -8.42
CA ASP A 27 -18.71 5.44 -7.57
C ASP A 27 -19.07 4.76 -6.24
N CYS A 28 -18.36 5.11 -5.19
CA CYS A 28 -18.52 4.51 -3.86
C CYS A 28 -19.36 5.42 -2.96
N GLU A 29 -20.29 4.81 -2.25
CA GLU A 29 -21.08 5.44 -1.22
C GLU A 29 -20.49 5.18 0.17
N LEU A 30 -21.02 5.87 1.18
CA LEU A 30 -20.59 5.65 2.57
C LEU A 30 -20.89 4.21 3.00
N GLY A 31 -19.86 3.50 3.41
CA GLY A 31 -19.92 2.09 3.79
C GLY A 31 -19.40 1.13 2.72
N ASP A 32 -19.18 1.59 1.49
CA ASP A 32 -18.54 0.79 0.46
C ASP A 32 -17.06 0.62 0.73
N CYS A 33 -16.50 -0.49 0.24
CA CYS A 33 -15.07 -0.71 0.23
C CYS A 33 -14.58 -1.31 -1.09
N VAL A 34 -13.37 -0.96 -1.46
CA VAL A 34 -12.67 -1.55 -2.60
C VAL A 34 -11.49 -2.35 -2.08
N ILE A 35 -11.42 -3.62 -2.45
CA ILE A 35 -10.35 -4.53 -2.06
C ILE A 35 -9.53 -4.89 -3.28
N PHE A 36 -8.23 -4.73 -3.21
CA PHE A 36 -7.33 -5.07 -4.31
C PHE A 36 -5.94 -5.48 -3.80
N ASP A 37 -5.21 -6.23 -4.62
CA ASP A 37 -3.82 -6.57 -4.35
C ASP A 37 -2.94 -5.32 -4.45
N MET A 38 -2.05 -5.12 -3.48
CA MET A 38 -1.16 -3.95 -3.44
C MET A 38 -0.23 -3.82 -4.66
N ARG A 39 -0.03 -4.90 -5.42
CA ARG A 39 0.74 -4.88 -6.67
C ARG A 39 -0.05 -4.32 -7.85
N THR A 40 -1.36 -4.18 -7.71
CA THR A 40 -2.20 -3.52 -8.72
C THR A 40 -1.82 -2.06 -8.83
N LEU A 41 -1.55 -1.59 -10.04
CA LEU A 41 -1.32 -0.16 -10.28
C LEU A 41 -2.61 0.59 -9.96
N HIS A 42 -2.52 1.54 -9.07
CA HIS A 42 -3.67 2.31 -8.59
C HIS A 42 -3.28 3.76 -8.33
N GLY A 43 -4.25 4.63 -8.39
CA GLY A 43 -4.02 6.05 -8.19
C GLY A 43 -5.30 6.87 -8.32
N THR A 44 -5.13 8.17 -8.34
CA THR A 44 -6.21 9.15 -8.53
C THR A 44 -6.07 9.77 -9.91
N LEU A 45 -7.13 9.66 -10.71
CA LEU A 45 -7.18 10.27 -12.05
C LEU A 45 -7.63 11.73 -12.01
N SER A 46 -8.34 12.13 -10.97
CA SER A 46 -8.85 13.49 -10.81
C SER A 46 -7.72 14.44 -10.38
N THR A 47 -7.64 15.58 -11.03
CA THR A 47 -6.77 16.70 -10.67
C THR A 47 -7.54 17.82 -9.95
N SER A 48 -8.86 17.69 -9.81
CA SER A 48 -9.70 18.67 -9.12
C SER A 48 -9.68 18.47 -7.61
N ILE A 49 -9.73 19.58 -6.88
CA ILE A 49 -9.92 19.55 -5.44
C ILE A 49 -11.39 19.19 -5.16
N PRO A 50 -11.68 18.23 -4.28
CA PRO A 50 -13.03 17.89 -3.93
C PRO A 50 -13.76 19.09 -3.30
N GLU A 51 -15.00 19.32 -3.69
CA GLU A 51 -15.86 20.37 -3.09
C GLU A 51 -16.24 20.08 -1.65
N LYS A 52 -16.20 18.80 -1.27
CA LYS A 52 -16.54 18.32 0.08
C LYS A 52 -15.34 17.62 0.71
N THR A 53 -15.25 17.67 2.02
CA THR A 53 -14.29 16.87 2.78
C THR A 53 -14.57 15.40 2.55
N LEU A 54 -13.55 14.67 2.08
CA LEU A 54 -13.60 13.23 1.91
C LEU A 54 -12.75 12.57 3.00
N SER A 55 -13.33 11.60 3.68
CA SER A 55 -12.63 10.74 4.64
C SER A 55 -12.57 9.32 4.10
N ARG A 56 -11.37 8.74 4.13
CA ARG A 56 -11.15 7.38 3.66
C ARG A 56 -10.30 6.62 4.69
N TYR A 57 -10.78 5.45 5.06
CA TYR A 57 -10.02 4.52 5.86
C TYR A 57 -9.31 3.52 4.94
N THR A 58 -8.04 3.28 5.20
CA THR A 58 -7.25 2.29 4.44
C THR A 58 -6.71 1.24 5.41
N LEU A 59 -7.13 0.00 5.21
CA LEU A 59 -6.61 -1.17 5.92
C LEU A 59 -5.68 -1.94 4.99
N ARG A 60 -4.50 -2.28 5.47
CA ARG A 60 -3.57 -3.16 4.77
C ARG A 60 -3.43 -4.45 5.55
N VAL A 61 -3.62 -5.56 4.86
CA VAL A 61 -3.47 -6.90 5.43
C VAL A 61 -2.42 -7.68 4.65
N ALA A 62 -1.77 -8.60 5.33
CA ALA A 62 -0.76 -9.46 4.73
C ALA A 62 -1.01 -10.92 5.12
N LYS A 63 -0.42 -11.84 4.38
CA LYS A 63 -0.46 -13.26 4.69
C LYS A 63 0.43 -13.56 5.92
N GLU A 64 0.17 -14.71 6.56
CA GLU A 64 0.91 -15.17 7.73
C GLU A 64 2.41 -15.36 7.51
N ASP A 65 2.82 -15.65 6.28
CA ASP A 65 4.21 -15.84 5.88
C ASP A 65 4.94 -14.53 5.51
N ALA A 66 4.27 -13.39 5.62
CA ALA A 66 4.85 -12.09 5.33
C ALA A 66 5.98 -11.76 6.32
N LYS A 67 7.00 -11.11 5.79
CA LYS A 67 8.18 -10.70 6.57
C LYS A 67 8.40 -9.19 6.50
N ILE A 68 8.97 -8.67 7.56
CA ILE A 68 9.38 -7.26 7.64
C ILE A 68 10.47 -6.98 6.60
N SER A 69 10.30 -5.91 5.84
CA SER A 69 11.29 -5.45 4.88
C SER A 69 11.44 -3.93 4.95
N TYR A 70 12.62 -3.45 5.32
CA TYR A 70 12.95 -2.03 5.38
C TYR A 70 13.63 -1.54 4.10
N VAL A 71 13.09 -1.95 2.96
CA VAL A 71 13.67 -1.66 1.64
C VAL A 71 13.08 -0.37 1.09
N GLY A 72 13.96 0.52 0.61
CA GLY A 72 13.58 1.78 -0.03
C GLY A 72 13.12 2.87 0.93
N ASP A 73 12.81 4.05 0.38
CA ASP A 73 12.47 5.26 1.15
C ASP A 73 10.97 5.58 1.14
N TRP A 74 10.16 4.69 0.60
CA TRP A 74 8.73 4.90 0.40
C TRP A 74 7.89 4.73 1.67
N THR A 75 8.44 4.09 2.70
CA THR A 75 7.76 3.95 3.99
C THR A 75 7.89 5.23 4.79
N SER A 76 6.80 5.70 5.38
CA SER A 76 6.82 6.83 6.30
C SER A 76 7.92 6.65 7.35
N TYR A 77 8.79 7.64 7.46
CA TYR A 77 9.89 7.62 8.42
C TYR A 77 9.43 7.34 9.86
N ASN A 78 8.34 7.95 10.28
CA ASN A 78 7.80 7.78 11.63
C ASN A 78 7.32 6.35 11.88
N TYR A 79 6.68 5.73 10.91
CA TYR A 79 6.20 4.36 11.03
C TYR A 79 7.36 3.37 11.08
N ARG A 80 8.35 3.51 10.19
CA ARG A 80 9.57 2.71 10.18
C ARG A 80 10.31 2.83 11.51
N LYS A 81 10.46 4.05 12.02
CA LYS A 81 11.10 4.31 13.30
C LYS A 81 10.37 3.60 14.45
N ALA A 82 9.05 3.71 14.52
CA ALA A 82 8.24 3.04 15.53
C ALA A 82 8.41 1.51 15.49
N MET A 83 8.45 0.91 14.30
CA MET A 83 8.71 -0.53 14.15
C MET A 83 10.10 -0.91 14.65
N GLN A 84 11.13 -0.13 14.31
CA GLN A 84 12.50 -0.37 14.74
C GLN A 84 12.65 -0.23 16.26
N GLU A 85 12.04 0.78 16.85
CA GLU A 85 12.00 1.00 18.31
C GLU A 85 11.26 -0.12 19.04
N ALA A 86 10.23 -0.70 18.42
CA ALA A 86 9.53 -1.88 18.93
C ALA A 86 10.31 -3.20 18.73
N GLY A 87 11.51 -3.14 18.14
CA GLY A 87 12.42 -4.28 18.01
C GLY A 87 12.25 -5.10 16.74
N TYR A 88 11.40 -4.70 15.78
CA TYR A 88 11.24 -5.41 14.53
C TYR A 88 12.45 -5.20 13.61
N LYS A 89 13.04 -6.31 13.15
CA LYS A 89 14.20 -6.33 12.27
C LYS A 89 13.81 -6.76 10.86
N ASN A 90 14.64 -6.38 9.92
CA ASN A 90 14.48 -6.85 8.54
C ASN A 90 14.52 -8.39 8.48
N GLY A 91 13.53 -8.99 7.86
CA GLY A 91 13.37 -10.45 7.76
C GLY A 91 12.59 -11.12 8.87
N ASP A 92 12.25 -10.40 9.95
CA ASP A 92 11.38 -10.94 10.99
C ASP A 92 9.99 -11.26 10.42
N PRO A 93 9.30 -12.28 10.95
CA PRO A 93 7.91 -12.53 10.59
C PRO A 93 7.03 -11.34 10.97
N LEU A 94 6.04 -11.05 10.14
CA LEU A 94 5.03 -10.05 10.44
C LEU A 94 4.11 -10.61 11.53
N GLY A 95 4.04 -9.96 12.67
CA GLY A 95 3.23 -10.41 13.81
C GLY A 95 3.50 -9.59 15.07
N GLY A 96 2.97 -10.03 16.19
CA GLY A 96 3.12 -9.38 17.48
C GLY A 96 2.18 -8.20 17.68
N GLN A 97 2.52 -7.34 18.63
CA GLN A 97 1.63 -6.28 19.08
C GLN A 97 1.25 -5.25 18.00
N MET A 98 2.19 -4.90 17.11
CA MET A 98 1.93 -3.93 16.04
C MET A 98 1.17 -4.54 14.84
N PHE A 99 1.22 -5.86 14.70
CA PHE A 99 0.64 -6.59 13.57
C PHE A 99 -0.18 -7.78 14.08
N PRO A 100 -1.34 -7.51 14.68
CA PRO A 100 -2.18 -8.59 15.22
C PRO A 100 -2.74 -9.46 14.10
N THR A 101 -2.90 -10.76 14.39
CA THR A 101 -3.62 -11.67 13.52
C THR A 101 -5.10 -11.29 13.50
N LEU A 102 -5.64 -11.05 12.31
CA LEU A 102 -7.06 -10.71 12.12
C LEU A 102 -7.92 -11.95 11.90
N PHE A 103 -7.37 -12.95 11.23
CA PHE A 103 -8.05 -14.21 10.89
C PHE A 103 -7.08 -15.35 11.08
N GLU A 104 -7.58 -16.42 11.65
CA GLU A 104 -6.88 -17.72 11.69
C GLU A 104 -7.63 -18.69 10.80
N THR A 105 -6.88 -19.45 9.99
CA THR A 105 -7.47 -20.53 9.20
C THR A 105 -7.72 -21.68 10.15
N ILE A 106 -8.94 -22.13 10.19
CA ILE A 106 -9.35 -23.30 10.99
C ILE A 106 -8.90 -24.57 10.27
#